data_764bf3fca7e7d56da704c7b81d60c709
#
_entry.id   764bf3fca7e7d56da704c7b81d60c709
#
_cell.length_a   1.000
_cell.length_b   1.000
_cell.length_c   1.000
_cell.angle_alpha   90.00
_cell.angle_beta   90.00
_cell.angle_gamma   90.00
#
_symmetry.space_group_name_H-M   'P 1'
#
loop_
_entity.id
_entity.type
_entity.pdbx_description
1 polymer ?
#
loop_
_entity_poly.entity_id
_entity_poly.type
_entity_poly.pdbx_seq_one_letter_code
_entity_poly.pdbx_strand_id
1 'polypeptide(L)'
;MAAESNIYVGVAGYFGKPDHPGKVGVFQRAAEGGDWQHVLGSVQAFTVFVDPNNPETVFAGTDDGVWRSTDRGATFSRTDFPDAKKQVWCFMVDSRDPKKMLAGASPIDVYRSEDGGQSWRKLSSPNMPTHCKGPFASRVMRFAQHPKKPNEIFAALEINGVMHSKDGGETWADCSVGLIKLAELPHLKSKIVSDTTAEGMLDGHAVAINPADPDAAIVALRMGLFRTTDQGKSWQDMEIGRFSPITYGRDVKVASAEPNTIYAALSVAAASHDGGLWRSQDNGQSWKRFDKVQVHGTIMSVALHRHDPKQVYIGARYDGEVFGTQDGGDTWQAMPLPGEVQHIYSVACG
;
A
#
# COMPACT_ATOMS: atom_id res chain seq x y z
N MET A 1 8.05 -21.08 -21.70
CA MET A 1 7.93 -19.63 -21.90
C MET A 1 7.63 -19.04 -20.52
N ALA A 2 8.33 -18.01 -20.09
CA ALA A 2 7.93 -17.29 -18.87
C ALA A 2 6.50 -16.78 -19.10
N ALA A 3 5.63 -16.88 -18.12
CA ALA A 3 4.29 -16.34 -18.25
C ALA A 3 4.42 -14.81 -18.45
N GLU A 4 3.70 -14.26 -19.43
CA GLU A 4 3.64 -12.82 -19.64
C GLU A 4 3.17 -12.13 -18.36
N SER A 5 3.93 -11.18 -17.88
CA SER A 5 3.61 -10.42 -16.67
C SER A 5 2.82 -9.17 -17.06
N ASN A 6 1.79 -8.85 -16.29
CA ASN A 6 1.00 -7.64 -16.48
C ASN A 6 1.25 -6.63 -15.35
N ILE A 7 1.12 -5.35 -15.72
CA ILE A 7 1.14 -4.23 -14.79
C ILE A 7 -0.29 -3.69 -14.70
N TYR A 8 -0.74 -3.48 -13.48
CA TYR A 8 -2.07 -2.93 -13.19
C TYR A 8 -1.94 -1.64 -12.41
N VAL A 9 -2.82 -0.69 -12.71
CA VAL A 9 -2.88 0.60 -12.02
C VAL A 9 -4.30 0.87 -11.56
N GLY A 10 -4.47 1.13 -10.28
CA GLY A 10 -5.71 1.60 -9.69
C GLY A 10 -5.73 3.13 -9.65
N VAL A 11 -6.79 3.70 -10.20
CA VAL A 11 -6.99 5.14 -10.33
C VAL A 11 -8.31 5.54 -9.67
N ALA A 12 -8.26 6.58 -8.85
CA ALA A 12 -9.44 7.18 -8.22
C ALA A 12 -9.39 8.71 -8.38
N GLY A 13 -10.51 9.38 -8.12
CA GLY A 13 -10.54 10.84 -8.04
C GLY A 13 -9.71 11.35 -6.86
N TYR A 14 -9.37 12.64 -6.87
CA TYR A 14 -8.72 13.26 -5.74
C TYR A 14 -9.69 13.30 -4.56
N PHE A 15 -9.30 12.70 -3.45
CA PHE A 15 -10.11 12.67 -2.23
C PHE A 15 -10.32 14.11 -1.71
N GLY A 16 -11.57 14.56 -1.63
CA GLY A 16 -11.93 15.93 -1.28
C GLY A 16 -12.16 16.88 -2.47
N LYS A 17 -12.01 16.40 -3.73
CA LYS A 17 -12.39 17.14 -4.95
C LYS A 17 -13.22 16.22 -5.84
N PRO A 18 -14.53 16.06 -5.58
CA PRO A 18 -15.40 15.14 -6.31
C PRO A 18 -15.54 15.47 -7.81
N ASP A 19 -15.24 16.72 -8.19
CA ASP A 19 -15.43 17.23 -9.56
C ASP A 19 -14.18 17.09 -10.43
N HIS A 20 -13.21 16.24 -10.05
CA HIS A 20 -11.99 16.10 -10.85
C HIS A 20 -12.30 15.31 -12.14
N PRO A 21 -12.25 15.94 -13.32
CA PRO A 21 -12.47 15.25 -14.57
C PRO A 21 -11.29 14.31 -14.84
N GLY A 22 -11.56 13.07 -15.11
CA GLY A 22 -10.54 12.09 -15.46
C GLY A 22 -11.10 10.67 -15.43
N LYS A 23 -10.49 9.80 -16.21
CA LYS A 23 -10.83 8.38 -16.18
C LYS A 23 -10.37 7.77 -14.87
N VAL A 24 -11.23 7.01 -14.22
CA VAL A 24 -10.96 6.28 -12.97
C VAL A 24 -11.10 4.78 -13.21
N GLY A 25 -10.67 3.98 -12.25
CA GLY A 25 -10.81 2.52 -12.30
C GLY A 25 -9.50 1.78 -12.46
N VAL A 26 -9.48 0.71 -13.25
CA VAL A 26 -8.28 -0.11 -13.45
C VAL A 26 -7.78 0.00 -14.88
N PHE A 27 -6.48 0.24 -14.99
CA PHE A 27 -5.73 0.19 -16.24
C PHE A 27 -4.75 -0.97 -16.19
N GLN A 28 -4.53 -1.62 -17.34
CA GLN A 28 -3.65 -2.77 -17.50
C GLN A 28 -2.76 -2.61 -18.73
N ARG A 29 -1.53 -3.10 -18.66
CA ARG A 29 -0.66 -3.31 -19.82
C ARG A 29 0.28 -4.49 -19.60
N ALA A 30 0.82 -5.07 -20.68
CA ALA A 30 1.90 -6.05 -20.56
C ALA A 30 3.20 -5.39 -20.08
N ALA A 31 3.97 -6.11 -19.26
CA ALA A 31 5.24 -5.62 -18.73
C ALA A 31 6.29 -5.41 -19.82
N GLU A 32 6.25 -6.24 -20.86
CA GLU A 32 7.16 -6.20 -22.00
C GLU A 32 6.89 -5.03 -22.95
N GLY A 33 5.71 -4.38 -22.86
CA GLY A 33 5.35 -3.23 -23.69
C GLY A 33 3.89 -3.21 -24.12
N GLY A 34 3.53 -2.26 -24.98
CA GLY A 34 2.16 -2.06 -25.47
C GLY A 34 1.45 -0.88 -24.81
N ASP A 35 0.21 -0.67 -25.18
CA ASP A 35 -0.63 0.42 -24.71
C ASP A 35 -1.40 0.04 -23.45
N TRP A 36 -1.74 1.03 -22.64
CA TRP A 36 -2.63 0.86 -21.49
C TRP A 36 -4.06 0.60 -21.97
N GLN A 37 -4.65 -0.47 -21.43
CA GLN A 37 -6.06 -0.80 -21.63
C GLN A 37 -6.85 -0.40 -20.38
N HIS A 38 -7.98 0.28 -20.56
CA HIS A 38 -8.91 0.64 -19.50
C HIS A 38 -9.90 -0.51 -19.30
N VAL A 39 -9.63 -1.39 -18.33
CA VAL A 39 -10.34 -2.67 -18.16
C VAL A 39 -11.50 -2.62 -17.15
N LEU A 40 -11.51 -1.61 -16.27
CA LEU A 40 -12.62 -1.34 -15.34
C LEU A 40 -12.79 0.17 -15.20
N GLY A 41 -13.89 0.73 -15.72
CA GLY A 41 -14.11 2.18 -15.77
C GLY A 41 -15.36 2.68 -15.05
N SER A 42 -16.13 1.78 -14.44
CA SER A 42 -17.42 2.13 -13.81
C SER A 42 -17.30 2.56 -12.35
N VAL A 43 -16.14 2.38 -11.73
CA VAL A 43 -15.88 2.62 -10.31
C VAL A 43 -14.48 3.22 -10.11
N GLN A 44 -14.25 3.88 -8.99
CA GLN A 44 -12.93 4.34 -8.57
C GLN A 44 -12.16 3.16 -7.94
N ALA A 45 -10.90 2.95 -8.33
CA ALA A 45 -10.07 1.88 -7.80
C ALA A 45 -8.97 2.46 -6.89
N PHE A 46 -9.06 2.17 -5.59
CA PHE A 46 -8.07 2.59 -4.59
C PHE A 46 -6.91 1.61 -4.46
N THR A 47 -7.15 0.35 -4.79
CA THR A 47 -6.12 -0.69 -4.80
C THR A 47 -6.37 -1.72 -5.89
N VAL A 48 -5.29 -2.20 -6.50
CA VAL A 48 -5.28 -3.41 -7.34
C VAL A 48 -4.37 -4.42 -6.68
N PHE A 49 -4.79 -5.67 -6.67
CA PHE A 49 -4.07 -6.76 -6.02
C PHE A 49 -4.09 -8.00 -6.90
N VAL A 50 -2.93 -8.49 -7.29
CA VAL A 50 -2.78 -9.78 -7.99
C VAL A 50 -2.64 -10.87 -6.94
N ASP A 51 -3.43 -11.94 -7.06
CA ASP A 51 -3.32 -13.08 -6.15
C ASP A 51 -1.92 -13.71 -6.28
N PRO A 52 -1.13 -13.71 -5.20
CA PRO A 52 0.22 -14.24 -5.26
C PRO A 52 0.29 -15.75 -5.56
N ASN A 53 -0.80 -16.48 -5.41
CA ASN A 53 -0.87 -17.92 -5.67
C ASN A 53 -1.50 -18.25 -7.03
N ASN A 54 -2.24 -17.31 -7.61
CA ASN A 54 -2.86 -17.45 -8.91
C ASN A 54 -2.90 -16.11 -9.66
N PRO A 55 -1.90 -15.77 -10.48
CA PRO A 55 -1.82 -14.48 -11.16
C PRO A 55 -2.94 -14.24 -12.20
N GLU A 56 -3.72 -15.26 -12.54
CA GLU A 56 -4.93 -15.06 -13.34
C GLU A 56 -6.02 -14.33 -12.55
N THR A 57 -5.95 -14.38 -11.22
CA THR A 57 -6.92 -13.71 -10.35
C THR A 57 -6.40 -12.34 -9.93
N VAL A 58 -7.15 -11.31 -10.27
CA VAL A 58 -6.87 -9.90 -9.92
C VAL A 58 -8.05 -9.31 -9.19
N PHE A 59 -7.80 -8.60 -8.12
CA PHE A 59 -8.81 -7.89 -7.34
C PHE A 59 -8.64 -6.38 -7.47
N ALA A 60 -9.76 -5.67 -7.53
CA ALA A 60 -9.82 -4.23 -7.38
C ALA A 60 -10.65 -3.87 -6.15
N GLY A 61 -10.04 -3.12 -5.23
CA GLY A 61 -10.74 -2.49 -4.12
C GLY A 61 -11.21 -1.10 -4.54
N THR A 62 -12.51 -0.89 -4.49
CA THR A 62 -13.18 0.23 -5.14
C THR A 62 -14.04 1.03 -4.17
N ASP A 63 -14.68 2.10 -4.66
CA ASP A 63 -15.73 2.83 -3.94
C ASP A 63 -17.08 2.08 -3.87
N ASP A 64 -17.18 0.92 -4.54
CA ASP A 64 -18.33 0.02 -4.49
C ASP A 64 -17.93 -1.42 -4.11
N GLY A 65 -17.10 -1.57 -3.07
CA GLY A 65 -16.65 -2.87 -2.58
C GLY A 65 -15.55 -3.51 -3.42
N VAL A 66 -15.65 -4.83 -3.62
CA VAL A 66 -14.61 -5.63 -4.27
C VAL A 66 -15.05 -6.09 -5.66
N TRP A 67 -14.19 -5.87 -6.65
CA TRP A 67 -14.31 -6.39 -7.99
C TRP A 67 -13.20 -7.44 -8.22
N ARG A 68 -13.51 -8.48 -8.98
CA ARG A 68 -12.62 -9.63 -9.20
C ARG A 68 -12.58 -10.00 -10.68
N SER A 69 -11.37 -10.27 -11.15
CA SER A 69 -11.08 -10.89 -12.45
C SER A 69 -10.55 -12.31 -12.24
N THR A 70 -10.76 -13.18 -13.22
CA THR A 70 -10.16 -14.54 -13.31
C THR A 70 -9.48 -14.79 -14.64
N ASP A 71 -9.27 -13.74 -15.40
CA ASP A 71 -8.70 -13.74 -16.74
C ASP A 71 -7.55 -12.72 -16.88
N ARG A 72 -6.72 -12.62 -15.82
CA ARG A 72 -5.58 -11.68 -15.75
C ARG A 72 -5.99 -10.22 -15.90
N GLY A 73 -7.17 -9.85 -15.40
CA GLY A 73 -7.65 -8.47 -15.43
C GLY A 73 -8.27 -8.03 -16.75
N ALA A 74 -8.48 -8.93 -17.73
CA ALA A 74 -9.15 -8.58 -18.98
C ALA A 74 -10.61 -8.17 -18.75
N THR A 75 -11.29 -8.85 -17.83
CA THR A 75 -12.64 -8.52 -17.40
C THR A 75 -12.79 -8.54 -15.88
N PHE A 76 -13.66 -7.69 -15.35
CA PHE A 76 -13.96 -7.64 -13.92
C PHE A 76 -15.46 -7.79 -13.67
N SER A 77 -15.79 -8.50 -12.60
CA SER A 77 -17.14 -8.60 -12.06
C SER A 77 -17.17 -8.24 -10.58
N ARG A 78 -18.26 -7.62 -10.13
CA ARG A 78 -18.46 -7.32 -8.72
C ARG A 78 -18.65 -8.63 -7.96
N THR A 79 -17.99 -8.77 -6.81
CA THR A 79 -18.15 -9.93 -5.92
C THR A 79 -19.38 -9.77 -5.03
N ASP A 80 -19.75 -10.85 -4.31
CA ASP A 80 -20.75 -10.76 -3.25
C ASP A 80 -20.13 -10.06 -2.02
N PHE A 81 -20.19 -8.73 -2.04
CA PHE A 81 -19.68 -7.87 -0.98
C PHE A 81 -20.86 -7.24 -0.21
N PRO A 82 -20.89 -7.39 1.16
CA PRO A 82 -22.12 -7.15 1.93
C PRO A 82 -22.51 -5.67 2.01
N ASP A 83 -21.54 -4.76 1.98
CA ASP A 83 -21.78 -3.33 2.17
C ASP A 83 -21.66 -2.57 0.85
N ALA A 84 -22.77 -2.07 0.32
CA ALA A 84 -22.79 -1.22 -0.87
C ALA A 84 -22.05 0.11 -0.59
N LYS A 85 -21.35 0.64 -1.61
CA LYS A 85 -20.61 1.90 -1.53
C LYS A 85 -19.52 1.95 -0.44
N LYS A 86 -19.06 0.78 0.02
CA LYS A 86 -17.95 0.70 0.95
C LYS A 86 -16.62 0.82 0.20
N GLN A 87 -15.79 1.74 0.60
CA GLN A 87 -14.45 1.90 0.02
C GLN A 87 -13.51 0.81 0.52
N VAL A 88 -12.94 0.02 -0.38
CA VAL A 88 -11.94 -1.02 -0.07
C VAL A 88 -10.56 -0.53 -0.50
N TRP A 89 -9.61 -0.54 0.44
CA TRP A 89 -8.30 0.08 0.27
C TRP A 89 -7.13 -0.89 0.23
N CYS A 90 -7.28 -2.11 0.72
CA CYS A 90 -6.22 -3.11 0.67
C CYS A 90 -6.75 -4.54 0.77
N PHE A 91 -5.90 -5.48 0.36
CA PHE A 91 -6.13 -6.92 0.46
C PHE A 91 -4.94 -7.63 1.09
N MET A 92 -5.22 -8.80 1.66
CA MET A 92 -4.22 -9.76 2.10
C MET A 92 -4.76 -11.17 1.89
N VAL A 93 -3.93 -12.06 1.35
CA VAL A 93 -4.21 -13.51 1.29
C VAL A 93 -3.53 -14.19 2.47
N ASP A 94 -4.21 -15.10 3.16
CA ASP A 94 -3.61 -15.91 4.22
C ASP A 94 -2.53 -16.84 3.63
N SER A 95 -1.35 -16.80 4.21
CA SER A 95 -0.18 -17.56 3.72
C SER A 95 -0.35 -19.08 3.78
N ARG A 96 -1.32 -19.58 4.58
CA ARG A 96 -1.62 -21.02 4.74
C ARG A 96 -2.75 -21.51 3.85
N ASP A 97 -3.68 -20.61 3.52
CA ASP A 97 -4.89 -20.96 2.78
C ASP A 97 -5.25 -19.84 1.80
N PRO A 98 -4.95 -20.02 0.51
CA PRO A 98 -5.21 -18.98 -0.50
C PRO A 98 -6.69 -18.66 -0.70
N LYS A 99 -7.60 -19.46 -0.17
CA LYS A 99 -9.03 -19.14 -0.17
C LYS A 99 -9.40 -18.11 0.88
N LYS A 100 -8.59 -17.98 1.93
CA LYS A 100 -8.81 -17.00 3.01
C LYS A 100 -8.16 -15.68 2.68
N MET A 101 -8.95 -14.65 2.68
CA MET A 101 -8.51 -13.29 2.39
C MET A 101 -9.07 -12.30 3.39
N LEU A 102 -8.34 -11.21 3.60
CA LEU A 102 -8.87 -10.02 4.27
C LEU A 102 -8.93 -8.85 3.28
N ALA A 103 -9.95 -8.01 3.45
CA ALA A 103 -10.08 -6.71 2.80
C ALA A 103 -10.23 -5.63 3.86
N GLY A 104 -9.44 -4.57 3.74
CA GLY A 104 -9.47 -3.42 4.61
C GLY A 104 -10.21 -2.25 3.97
N ALA A 105 -11.00 -1.54 4.76
CA ALA A 105 -11.96 -0.56 4.25
C ALA A 105 -11.90 0.81 4.96
N SER A 106 -12.65 1.76 4.40
CA SER A 106 -12.94 3.08 4.98
C SER A 106 -14.46 3.29 5.14
N PRO A 107 -14.97 3.79 6.29
CA PRO A 107 -14.31 3.85 7.60
C PRO A 107 -13.72 2.51 8.01
N ILE A 108 -12.81 2.51 9.02
CA ILE A 108 -12.11 1.28 9.46
C ILE A 108 -13.08 0.13 9.67
N ASP A 109 -13.03 -0.83 8.77
CA ASP A 109 -13.70 -2.12 8.86
C ASP A 109 -12.81 -3.17 8.19
N VAL A 110 -12.97 -4.42 8.59
CA VAL A 110 -12.28 -5.57 8.03
C VAL A 110 -13.29 -6.59 7.55
N TYR A 111 -13.10 -7.09 6.35
CA TYR A 111 -13.92 -8.12 5.73
C TYR A 111 -13.09 -9.36 5.48
N ARG A 112 -13.72 -10.53 5.56
CA ARG A 112 -13.09 -11.81 5.27
C ARG A 112 -13.82 -12.54 4.16
N SER A 113 -13.04 -13.11 3.27
CA SER A 113 -13.47 -14.16 2.34
C SER A 113 -12.88 -15.50 2.78
N GLU A 114 -13.59 -16.59 2.52
CA GLU A 114 -13.14 -17.98 2.73
C GLU A 114 -13.26 -18.81 1.44
N ASP A 115 -13.54 -18.17 0.31
CA ASP A 115 -13.78 -18.79 -0.99
C ASP A 115 -12.94 -18.18 -2.13
N GLY A 116 -11.80 -17.56 -1.80
CA GLY A 116 -10.93 -16.93 -2.78
C GLY A 116 -11.49 -15.61 -3.31
N GLY A 117 -12.19 -14.86 -2.47
CA GLY A 117 -12.68 -13.51 -2.78
C GLY A 117 -13.94 -13.47 -3.61
N GLN A 118 -14.70 -14.57 -3.69
CA GLN A 118 -15.98 -14.59 -4.39
C GLN A 118 -17.09 -13.97 -3.53
N SER A 119 -17.10 -14.31 -2.25
CA SER A 119 -18.01 -13.72 -1.26
C SER A 119 -17.22 -13.20 -0.05
N TRP A 120 -17.81 -12.23 0.64
CA TRP A 120 -17.20 -11.55 1.76
C TRP A 120 -18.18 -11.41 2.92
N ARG A 121 -17.68 -11.54 4.14
CA ARG A 121 -18.43 -11.20 5.35
C ARG A 121 -17.70 -10.13 6.15
N LYS A 122 -18.43 -9.22 6.74
CA LYS A 122 -17.88 -8.23 7.65
C LYS A 122 -17.45 -8.92 8.95
N LEU A 123 -16.26 -8.63 9.43
CA LEU A 123 -15.80 -8.98 10.78
C LEU A 123 -16.29 -7.95 11.78
N SER A 124 -16.08 -8.22 13.08
CA SER A 124 -16.33 -7.21 14.11
C SER A 124 -15.49 -5.96 13.83
N SER A 125 -16.13 -4.80 13.82
CA SER A 125 -15.43 -3.55 13.56
C SER A 125 -14.36 -3.33 14.64
N PRO A 126 -13.09 -3.01 14.25
CA PRO A 126 -12.05 -2.73 15.21
C PRO A 126 -12.43 -1.59 16.15
N ASN A 127 -12.40 -1.84 17.46
CA ASN A 127 -12.62 -0.81 18.46
C ASN A 127 -11.32 -0.02 18.70
N MET A 128 -11.02 0.90 17.78
CA MET A 128 -9.80 1.69 17.82
C MET A 128 -10.05 3.03 18.54
N PRO A 129 -9.11 3.47 19.40
CA PRO A 129 -9.15 4.83 19.93
C PRO A 129 -9.12 5.86 18.80
N THR A 130 -9.81 6.97 18.97
CA THR A 130 -9.68 8.14 18.09
C THR A 130 -8.54 9.01 18.60
N HIS A 131 -7.34 8.79 18.06
CA HIS A 131 -6.16 9.56 18.48
C HIS A 131 -6.09 10.94 17.85
N CYS A 132 -6.55 11.08 16.61
CA CYS A 132 -6.65 12.38 15.95
C CYS A 132 -7.86 12.45 15.02
N LYS A 133 -8.28 13.67 14.72
CA LYS A 133 -9.37 13.94 13.78
C LYS A 133 -8.76 14.32 12.44
N GLY A 134 -9.17 13.66 11.38
CA GLY A 134 -8.76 13.98 10.02
C GLY A 134 -9.91 14.56 9.19
N PRO A 135 -9.61 15.03 7.98
CA PRO A 135 -10.62 15.57 7.06
C PRO A 135 -11.49 14.47 6.41
N PHE A 136 -11.19 13.22 6.66
CA PHE A 136 -11.90 12.04 6.15
C PHE A 136 -11.88 10.91 7.19
N ALA A 137 -12.74 9.91 6.99
CA ALA A 137 -12.77 8.75 7.87
C ALA A 137 -11.48 7.93 7.73
N SER A 138 -10.90 7.55 8.87
CA SER A 138 -9.73 6.66 8.91
C SER A 138 -9.99 5.36 8.14
N ARG A 139 -8.95 4.82 7.54
CA ARG A 139 -9.02 3.67 6.64
C ARG A 139 -7.89 2.68 6.87
N VAL A 140 -8.15 1.42 6.55
CA VAL A 140 -7.13 0.36 6.58
C VAL A 140 -6.34 0.41 5.29
N MET A 141 -5.08 0.84 5.35
CA MET A 141 -4.25 1.07 4.18
C MET A 141 -3.48 -0.17 3.72
N ARG A 142 -3.04 -1.00 4.66
CA ARG A 142 -2.24 -2.19 4.36
C ARG A 142 -2.30 -3.19 5.50
N PHE A 143 -2.31 -4.48 5.16
CA PHE A 143 -2.06 -5.57 6.10
C PHE A 143 -0.66 -6.14 5.90
N ALA A 144 -0.07 -6.69 6.98
CA ALA A 144 1.13 -7.51 6.94
C ALA A 144 0.98 -8.69 7.89
N GLN A 145 1.01 -9.90 7.34
CA GLN A 145 0.86 -11.15 8.08
C GLN A 145 2.23 -11.68 8.52
N HIS A 146 2.33 -12.15 9.76
CA HIS A 146 3.53 -12.78 10.25
C HIS A 146 3.76 -14.15 9.55
N PRO A 147 4.89 -14.38 8.88
CA PRO A 147 5.08 -15.55 8.03
C PRO A 147 5.09 -16.89 8.78
N LYS A 148 5.44 -16.90 10.07
CA LYS A 148 5.48 -18.10 10.92
C LYS A 148 4.32 -18.19 11.91
N LYS A 149 3.62 -17.09 12.16
CA LYS A 149 2.46 -16.99 13.07
C LYS A 149 1.30 -16.33 12.33
N PRO A 150 0.66 -17.01 11.37
CA PRO A 150 -0.26 -16.38 10.43
C PRO A 150 -1.52 -15.75 11.05
N ASN A 151 -1.80 -16.04 12.31
CA ASN A 151 -2.85 -15.34 13.06
C ASN A 151 -2.41 -13.95 13.54
N GLU A 152 -1.09 -13.66 13.55
CA GLU A 152 -0.57 -12.35 13.88
C GLU A 152 -0.53 -11.47 12.62
N ILE A 153 -1.28 -10.37 12.62
CA ILE A 153 -1.45 -9.47 11.49
C ILE A 153 -1.35 -8.03 11.98
N PHE A 154 -0.48 -7.25 11.36
CA PHE A 154 -0.46 -5.79 11.52
C PHE A 154 -1.31 -5.13 10.43
N ALA A 155 -1.91 -3.99 10.77
CA ALA A 155 -2.56 -3.13 9.80
C ALA A 155 -2.18 -1.66 10.03
N ALA A 156 -1.76 -0.99 8.96
CA ALA A 156 -1.54 0.45 8.94
C ALA A 156 -2.87 1.18 8.72
N LEU A 157 -3.10 2.22 9.48
CA LEU A 157 -4.32 3.02 9.45
C LEU A 157 -3.98 4.47 9.07
N GLU A 158 -4.54 4.97 7.99
CA GLU A 158 -4.40 6.38 7.67
C GLU A 158 -5.21 7.19 8.70
N ILE A 159 -4.52 8.15 9.35
CA ILE A 159 -5.00 9.03 10.42
C ILE A 159 -5.18 8.35 11.79
N ASN A 160 -4.97 7.05 11.94
CA ASN A 160 -5.16 6.40 13.25
C ASN A 160 -4.06 5.41 13.66
N GLY A 161 -2.89 5.46 12.99
CA GLY A 161 -1.70 4.73 13.41
C GLY A 161 -1.63 3.27 12.96
N VAL A 162 -1.53 2.35 13.90
CA VAL A 162 -1.30 0.93 13.63
C VAL A 162 -2.14 0.08 14.57
N MET A 163 -2.77 -0.97 14.05
CA MET A 163 -3.45 -1.99 14.84
C MET A 163 -2.82 -3.37 14.61
N HIS A 164 -2.92 -4.25 15.61
CA HIS A 164 -2.41 -5.61 15.59
C HIS A 164 -3.48 -6.61 16.00
N SER A 165 -3.61 -7.69 15.25
CA SER A 165 -4.45 -8.84 15.55
C SER A 165 -3.59 -10.05 15.91
N LYS A 166 -4.09 -10.92 16.80
CA LYS A 166 -3.48 -12.21 17.19
C LYS A 166 -4.35 -13.41 16.86
N ASP A 167 -5.51 -13.17 16.26
CA ASP A 167 -6.54 -14.18 16.00
C ASP A 167 -6.97 -14.19 14.50
N GLY A 168 -6.06 -13.75 13.63
CA GLY A 168 -6.30 -13.75 12.20
C GLY A 168 -7.20 -12.62 11.71
N GLY A 169 -7.38 -11.56 12.50
CA GLY A 169 -8.18 -10.39 12.14
C GLY A 169 -9.59 -10.35 12.73
N GLU A 170 -9.94 -11.29 13.64
CA GLU A 170 -11.24 -11.26 14.33
C GLU A 170 -11.29 -10.11 15.34
N THR A 171 -10.20 -9.89 16.08
CA THR A 171 -10.06 -8.77 17.00
C THR A 171 -8.76 -8.00 16.76
N TRP A 172 -8.75 -6.73 17.14
CA TRP A 172 -7.64 -5.82 16.91
C TRP A 172 -7.33 -4.99 18.15
N ALA A 173 -6.04 -4.79 18.42
CA ALA A 173 -5.53 -3.93 19.48
C ALA A 173 -4.77 -2.75 18.87
N ASP A 174 -4.88 -1.58 19.50
CA ASP A 174 -4.08 -0.41 19.12
C ASP A 174 -2.60 -0.59 19.47
N CYS A 175 -1.72 -0.26 18.53
CA CYS A 175 -0.27 -0.30 18.66
C CYS A 175 0.37 1.09 18.48
N SER A 176 -0.42 2.16 18.53
CA SER A 176 0.02 3.53 18.18
C SER A 176 0.68 4.28 19.33
N VAL A 177 0.53 3.83 20.57
CA VAL A 177 1.03 4.56 21.78
C VAL A 177 2.54 4.82 21.70
N GLY A 178 3.32 3.85 21.22
CA GLY A 178 4.75 4.03 21.03
C GLY A 178 5.12 5.07 19.97
N LEU A 179 4.33 5.16 18.90
CA LEU A 179 4.48 6.18 17.86
C LEU A 179 4.16 7.58 18.39
N ILE A 180 3.08 7.72 19.17
CA ILE A 180 2.69 9.00 19.78
C ILE A 180 3.84 9.56 20.66
N LYS A 181 4.53 8.72 21.41
CA LYS A 181 5.70 9.13 22.18
C LYS A 181 6.85 9.65 21.31
N LEU A 182 7.07 9.05 20.14
CA LEU A 182 8.09 9.51 19.19
C LEU A 182 7.76 10.88 18.58
N ALA A 183 6.48 11.24 18.49
CA ALA A 183 6.06 12.55 17.99
C ALA A 183 6.52 13.73 18.88
N GLU A 184 6.92 13.46 20.12
CA GLU A 184 7.49 14.48 21.02
C GLU A 184 8.93 14.85 20.66
N LEU A 185 9.64 14.00 19.90
CA LEU A 185 11.01 14.24 19.48
C LEU A 185 11.06 15.42 18.48
N PRO A 186 11.99 16.40 18.66
CA PRO A 186 11.99 17.62 17.86
C PRO A 186 12.06 17.40 16.34
N HIS A 187 12.84 16.40 15.90
CA HIS A 187 13.03 16.09 14.48
C HIS A 187 11.84 15.33 13.86
N LEU A 188 10.96 14.74 14.69
CA LEU A 188 9.77 14.01 14.26
C LEU A 188 8.47 14.80 14.45
N LYS A 189 8.55 16.05 14.88
CA LYS A 189 7.36 16.90 14.97
C LYS A 189 6.74 17.09 13.59
N SER A 190 5.42 16.93 13.53
CA SER A 190 4.67 17.21 12.32
C SER A 190 4.85 18.67 11.89
N LYS A 191 5.17 18.87 10.61
CA LYS A 191 5.22 20.20 9.97
C LYS A 191 3.85 20.65 9.47
N ILE A 192 2.84 19.81 9.62
CA ILE A 192 1.48 20.05 9.17
C ILE A 192 0.70 20.61 10.36
N VAL A 193 0.00 21.72 10.14
CA VAL A 193 -0.86 22.32 11.16
C VAL A 193 -2.09 21.42 11.34
N SER A 194 -2.22 20.83 12.54
CA SER A 194 -3.36 20.01 12.93
C SER A 194 -3.67 20.22 14.41
N ASP A 195 -4.81 19.71 14.86
CA ASP A 195 -5.25 19.81 16.27
C ASP A 195 -4.40 18.96 17.23
N THR A 196 -3.52 18.12 16.69
CA THR A 196 -2.62 17.25 17.46
C THR A 196 -1.21 17.22 16.87
N THR A 197 -0.20 17.26 17.73
CA THR A 197 1.20 17.13 17.35
C THR A 197 1.55 15.71 16.87
N ALA A 198 0.70 14.73 17.19
CA ALA A 198 0.90 13.32 16.85
C ALA A 198 0.31 12.92 15.48
N GLU A 199 -0.43 13.79 14.79
CA GLU A 199 -1.09 13.43 13.52
C GLU A 199 -0.14 12.78 12.51
N GLY A 200 1.03 13.38 12.30
CA GLY A 200 2.02 12.82 11.36
C GLY A 200 2.51 11.43 11.72
N MET A 201 2.57 11.10 13.00
CA MET A 201 2.94 9.78 13.51
C MET A 201 1.80 8.75 13.45
N LEU A 202 0.58 9.20 13.21
CA LEU A 202 -0.61 8.36 13.13
C LEU A 202 -1.14 8.25 11.70
N ASP A 203 -0.54 8.95 10.75
CA ASP A 203 -0.89 8.85 9.34
C ASP A 203 -0.15 7.67 8.70
N GLY A 204 -0.67 6.46 8.97
CA GLY A 204 -0.08 5.19 8.56
C GLY A 204 -0.47 4.80 7.13
N HIS A 205 0.51 4.70 6.23
CA HIS A 205 0.27 4.42 4.82
C HIS A 205 0.56 2.97 4.41
N ALA A 206 1.58 2.37 5.00
CA ALA A 206 1.95 0.99 4.70
C ALA A 206 2.59 0.32 5.91
N VAL A 207 2.46 -1.00 5.99
CA VAL A 207 3.16 -1.86 6.94
C VAL A 207 3.70 -3.07 6.21
N ALA A 208 4.91 -3.51 6.56
CA ALA A 208 5.55 -4.69 6.03
C ALA A 208 6.23 -5.49 7.16
N ILE A 209 6.26 -6.81 7.01
CA ILE A 209 7.03 -7.71 7.88
C ILE A 209 8.14 -8.33 7.04
N ASN A 210 9.37 -8.32 7.57
CA ASN A 210 10.49 -8.95 6.92
C ASN A 210 10.47 -10.46 7.20
N PRO A 211 10.41 -11.33 6.18
CA PRO A 211 10.47 -12.79 6.38
C PRO A 211 11.76 -13.30 7.05
N ALA A 212 12.88 -12.57 6.91
CA ALA A 212 14.16 -12.90 7.57
C ALA A 212 14.19 -12.48 9.05
N ASP A 213 13.37 -11.49 9.43
CA ASP A 213 13.20 -11.01 10.80
C ASP A 213 11.70 -10.86 11.10
N PRO A 214 10.99 -12.00 11.22
CA PRO A 214 9.53 -12.02 11.20
C PRO A 214 8.88 -11.41 12.44
N ASP A 215 9.60 -11.25 13.54
CA ASP A 215 9.10 -10.55 14.72
C ASP A 215 9.19 -9.02 14.58
N ALA A 216 9.87 -8.52 13.54
CA ALA A 216 9.93 -7.10 13.22
C ALA A 216 8.88 -6.70 12.18
N ALA A 217 8.15 -5.63 12.49
CA ALA A 217 7.30 -4.93 11.52
C ALA A 217 7.85 -3.52 11.26
N ILE A 218 7.77 -3.09 10.00
CA ILE A 218 8.16 -1.76 9.56
C ILE A 218 6.89 -1.04 9.10
N VAL A 219 6.69 0.20 9.56
CA VAL A 219 5.59 1.05 9.13
C VAL A 219 6.11 2.30 8.43
N ALA A 220 5.47 2.66 7.32
CA ALA A 220 5.67 3.94 6.65
C ALA A 220 4.59 4.91 7.11
N LEU A 221 5.04 6.01 7.70
CA LEU A 221 4.21 7.08 8.23
C LEU A 221 4.58 8.40 7.54
N ARG A 222 3.74 9.41 7.69
CA ARG A 222 4.05 10.76 7.22
C ARG A 222 5.41 11.28 7.70
N MET A 223 5.86 10.87 8.88
CA MET A 223 7.10 11.37 9.50
C MET A 223 8.33 10.53 9.19
N GLY A 224 8.18 9.38 8.54
CA GLY A 224 9.31 8.50 8.23
C GLY A 224 8.96 7.02 8.22
N LEU A 225 10.00 6.22 8.46
CA LEU A 225 9.90 4.77 8.62
C LEU A 225 10.21 4.39 10.06
N PHE A 226 9.38 3.53 10.62
CA PHE A 226 9.51 3.09 12.01
C PHE A 226 9.45 1.58 12.11
N ARG A 227 10.20 1.01 13.06
CA ARG A 227 10.31 -0.43 13.27
C ARG A 227 9.90 -0.80 14.67
N THR A 228 9.16 -1.89 14.81
CA THR A 228 8.91 -2.58 16.07
C THR A 228 9.49 -3.99 16.04
N THR A 229 9.94 -4.50 17.19
CA THR A 229 10.37 -5.90 17.40
C THR A 229 9.65 -6.55 18.57
N ASP A 230 8.66 -5.87 19.14
CA ASP A 230 7.91 -6.29 20.32
C ASP A 230 6.39 -6.26 20.11
N GLN A 231 5.96 -6.54 18.87
CA GLN A 231 4.55 -6.58 18.45
C GLN A 231 3.84 -5.22 18.59
N GLY A 232 4.54 -4.12 18.33
CA GLY A 232 3.98 -2.76 18.35
C GLY A 232 3.84 -2.12 19.73
N LYS A 233 4.42 -2.72 20.78
CA LYS A 233 4.45 -2.10 22.12
C LYS A 233 5.37 -0.90 22.15
N SER A 234 6.49 -0.97 21.43
CA SER A 234 7.41 0.15 21.19
C SER A 234 7.78 0.26 19.72
N TRP A 235 8.19 1.45 19.31
CA TRP A 235 8.63 1.74 17.96
C TRP A 235 9.95 2.51 18.00
N GLN A 236 10.78 2.26 16.99
CA GLN A 236 12.07 2.92 16.80
C GLN A 236 12.06 3.65 15.47
N ASP A 237 12.59 4.87 15.45
CA ASP A 237 12.85 5.61 14.21
C ASP A 237 13.97 4.89 13.43
N MET A 238 13.74 4.60 12.15
CA MET A 238 14.76 4.05 11.25
C MET A 238 15.66 5.14 10.67
N GLU A 239 15.53 6.37 11.17
CA GLU A 239 16.36 7.53 10.85
C GLU A 239 16.51 7.79 9.34
N ILE A 240 15.45 7.57 8.57
CA ILE A 240 15.48 7.73 7.10
C ILE A 240 15.94 9.13 6.67
N GLY A 241 15.74 10.14 7.52
CA GLY A 241 16.21 11.50 7.31
C GLY A 241 17.74 11.66 7.22
N ARG A 242 18.52 10.65 7.63
CA ARG A 242 20.00 10.63 7.42
C ARG A 242 20.37 10.34 5.97
N PHE A 243 19.47 9.71 5.21
CA PHE A 243 19.69 9.24 3.84
C PHE A 243 18.85 10.00 2.82
N SER A 244 17.82 10.71 3.27
CA SER A 244 16.86 11.39 2.42
C SER A 244 16.48 12.76 2.99
N PRO A 245 16.46 13.82 2.15
CA PRO A 245 15.93 15.14 2.56
C PRO A 245 14.40 15.14 2.67
N ILE A 246 13.73 14.13 2.10
CA ILE A 246 12.28 13.96 2.13
C ILE A 246 11.93 12.70 2.90
N THR A 247 10.99 12.80 3.83
CA THR A 247 10.71 11.74 4.81
C THR A 247 9.26 11.27 4.83
N TYR A 248 8.35 11.90 4.06
CA TYR A 248 6.97 11.47 3.99
C TYR A 248 6.90 10.06 3.40
N GLY A 249 6.82 9.05 4.29
CA GLY A 249 6.77 7.64 3.92
C GLY A 249 5.39 7.24 3.39
N ARG A 250 5.30 6.89 2.11
CA ARG A 250 4.02 6.51 1.48
C ARG A 250 3.85 5.00 1.28
N ASP A 251 4.90 4.31 0.91
CA ASP A 251 4.88 2.85 0.80
C ASP A 251 6.20 2.24 1.29
N VAL A 252 6.14 1.04 1.83
CA VAL A 252 7.29 0.23 2.20
C VAL A 252 7.03 -1.22 1.79
N LYS A 253 8.01 -1.83 1.11
CA LYS A 253 7.94 -3.20 0.62
C LYS A 253 9.20 -3.95 0.98
N VAL A 254 9.07 -5.22 1.37
CA VAL A 254 10.19 -6.15 1.50
C VAL A 254 10.17 -7.09 0.30
N ALA A 255 11.31 -7.25 -0.36
CA ALA A 255 11.42 -8.16 -1.49
C ALA A 255 11.35 -9.62 -1.00
N SER A 256 10.35 -10.38 -1.47
CA SER A 256 10.14 -11.77 -1.02
C SER A 256 11.31 -12.70 -1.34
N ALA A 257 11.97 -12.49 -2.49
CA ALA A 257 13.13 -13.27 -2.93
C ALA A 257 14.45 -12.81 -2.26
N GLU A 258 14.50 -11.56 -1.74
CA GLU A 258 15.67 -10.96 -1.11
C GLU A 258 15.28 -10.28 0.20
N PRO A 259 15.07 -11.01 1.29
CA PRO A 259 14.43 -10.49 2.51
C PRO A 259 15.16 -9.32 3.20
N ASN A 260 16.47 -9.15 2.94
CA ASN A 260 17.21 -7.97 3.42
C ASN A 260 17.01 -6.73 2.56
N THR A 261 16.36 -6.89 1.40
CA THR A 261 16.08 -5.79 0.46
C THR A 261 14.72 -5.19 0.75
N ILE A 262 14.73 -3.91 1.11
CA ILE A 262 13.54 -3.11 1.44
C ILE A 262 13.49 -1.93 0.48
N TYR A 263 12.32 -1.65 -0.03
CA TYR A 263 12.02 -0.46 -0.84
C TYR A 263 11.13 0.49 -0.05
N ALA A 264 11.44 1.78 -0.13
CA ALA A 264 10.64 2.84 0.49
C ALA A 264 10.31 3.93 -0.53
N ALA A 265 9.03 4.22 -0.68
CA ALA A 265 8.56 5.37 -1.43
C ALA A 265 8.46 6.58 -0.48
N LEU A 266 9.24 7.62 -0.75
CA LEU A 266 9.28 8.82 0.05
C LEU A 266 8.90 10.03 -0.80
N SER A 267 8.27 11.01 -0.17
CA SER A 267 7.83 12.26 -0.80
C SER A 267 7.95 13.43 0.17
N VAL A 268 7.63 14.62 -0.27
CA VAL A 268 7.56 15.81 0.60
C VAL A 268 6.26 15.83 1.38
N ALA A 269 5.15 15.47 0.73
CA ALA A 269 3.81 15.47 1.30
C ALA A 269 2.86 14.58 0.48
N ALA A 270 1.61 14.46 0.92
CA ALA A 270 0.55 13.74 0.20
C ALA A 270 0.30 14.32 -1.20
N ALA A 271 0.44 15.65 -1.32
CA ALA A 271 0.32 16.42 -2.54
C ALA A 271 1.65 17.15 -2.77
N SER A 272 2.56 16.52 -3.49
CA SER A 272 3.85 17.13 -3.80
C SER A 272 4.25 16.86 -5.23
N HIS A 273 5.17 17.68 -5.74
CA HIS A 273 5.79 17.53 -7.04
C HIS A 273 7.19 16.89 -6.93
N ASP A 274 7.52 16.31 -5.77
CA ASP A 274 8.80 15.63 -5.54
C ASP A 274 8.58 14.35 -4.76
N GLY A 275 9.07 13.26 -5.32
CA GLY A 275 9.06 11.94 -4.74
C GLY A 275 10.28 11.14 -5.20
N GLY A 276 10.54 10.04 -4.54
CA GLY A 276 11.62 9.16 -4.91
C GLY A 276 11.45 7.77 -4.31
N LEU A 277 12.18 6.83 -4.91
CA LEU A 277 12.29 5.47 -4.42
C LEU A 277 13.67 5.27 -3.81
N TRP A 278 13.70 4.71 -2.60
CA TRP A 278 14.92 4.29 -1.91
C TRP A 278 14.95 2.78 -1.76
N ARG A 279 16.15 2.22 -1.78
CA ARG A 279 16.38 0.80 -1.51
C ARG A 279 17.40 0.66 -0.38
N SER A 280 17.09 -0.20 0.58
CA SER A 280 18.03 -0.78 1.52
C SER A 280 18.32 -2.22 1.11
N GLN A 281 19.56 -2.69 1.31
CA GLN A 281 19.95 -4.09 1.09
C GLN A 281 20.53 -4.73 2.37
N ASP A 282 20.41 -4.02 3.48
CA ASP A 282 20.93 -4.39 4.81
C ASP A 282 19.85 -4.29 5.90
N ASN A 283 18.62 -4.64 5.54
CA ASN A 283 17.46 -4.64 6.44
C ASN A 283 17.18 -3.26 7.07
N GLY A 284 17.37 -2.19 6.29
CA GLY A 284 17.03 -0.82 6.68
C GLY A 284 18.12 -0.07 7.47
N GLN A 285 19.36 -0.58 7.53
CA GLN A 285 20.47 0.11 8.20
C GLN A 285 21.02 1.25 7.34
N SER A 286 21.04 1.09 6.03
CA SER A 286 21.39 2.13 5.06
C SER A 286 20.44 2.16 3.87
N TRP A 287 20.35 3.32 3.23
CA TRP A 287 19.41 3.54 2.13
C TRP A 287 20.08 4.28 0.98
N LYS A 288 19.76 3.87 -0.25
CA LYS A 288 20.22 4.50 -1.47
C LYS A 288 19.03 4.88 -2.34
N ARG A 289 18.97 6.11 -2.81
CA ARG A 289 17.98 6.58 -3.78
C ARG A 289 18.26 5.98 -5.16
N PHE A 290 17.21 5.73 -5.92
CA PHE A 290 17.29 5.47 -7.35
C PHE A 290 17.34 6.80 -8.11
N ASP A 291 18.55 7.21 -8.51
CA ASP A 291 18.78 8.53 -9.14
C ASP A 291 18.45 8.53 -10.64
N LYS A 292 18.28 7.35 -11.25
CA LYS A 292 17.98 7.18 -12.68
C LYS A 292 16.49 7.30 -13.02
N VAL A 293 15.63 7.45 -12.02
CA VAL A 293 14.20 7.74 -12.20
C VAL A 293 13.88 9.08 -11.54
N GLN A 294 13.32 10.00 -12.35
CA GLN A 294 12.82 11.29 -11.86
C GLN A 294 11.30 11.21 -11.80
N VAL A 295 10.76 11.44 -10.63
CA VAL A 295 9.32 11.38 -10.35
C VAL A 295 8.84 12.77 -9.97
N HIS A 296 7.82 13.27 -10.66
CA HIS A 296 7.27 14.63 -10.47
C HIS A 296 6.03 14.64 -9.56
N GLY A 297 5.82 13.58 -8.80
CA GLY A 297 4.68 13.45 -7.90
C GLY A 297 4.98 12.61 -6.67
N THR A 298 4.01 12.53 -5.78
CA THR A 298 4.07 11.60 -4.65
C THR A 298 3.96 10.16 -5.15
N ILE A 299 4.98 9.34 -4.90
CA ILE A 299 4.89 7.89 -5.19
C ILE A 299 3.87 7.28 -4.24
N MET A 300 2.75 6.83 -4.78
CA MET A 300 1.65 6.27 -4.00
C MET A 300 1.83 4.78 -3.71
N SER A 301 2.50 4.07 -4.61
CA SER A 301 2.59 2.61 -4.51
C SER A 301 3.85 2.09 -5.22
N VAL A 302 4.44 1.07 -4.62
CA VAL A 302 5.52 0.26 -5.17
C VAL A 302 5.01 -1.15 -5.40
N ALA A 303 5.24 -1.71 -6.59
CA ALA A 303 4.99 -3.11 -6.90
C ALA A 303 6.34 -3.82 -7.13
N LEU A 304 6.52 -4.94 -6.46
CA LEU A 304 7.66 -5.82 -6.64
C LEU A 304 7.15 -7.12 -7.28
N HIS A 305 7.78 -7.54 -8.37
CA HIS A 305 7.43 -8.81 -8.97
C HIS A 305 7.84 -9.97 -8.03
N ARG A 306 6.92 -10.91 -7.81
CA ARG A 306 7.08 -11.94 -6.77
C ARG A 306 8.31 -12.84 -6.96
N HIS A 307 8.61 -13.21 -8.21
CA HIS A 307 9.63 -14.19 -8.56
C HIS A 307 10.87 -13.57 -9.20
N ASP A 308 10.80 -12.30 -9.57
CA ASP A 308 11.92 -11.60 -10.19
C ASP A 308 12.18 -10.27 -9.46
N PRO A 309 13.16 -10.24 -8.54
CA PRO A 309 13.45 -9.05 -7.74
C PRO A 309 14.00 -7.88 -8.56
N LYS A 310 14.34 -8.10 -9.83
CA LYS A 310 14.77 -7.06 -10.76
C LYS A 310 13.60 -6.23 -11.31
N GLN A 311 12.39 -6.78 -11.27
CA GLN A 311 11.21 -6.09 -11.76
C GLN A 311 10.56 -5.29 -10.62
N VAL A 312 10.61 -3.97 -10.75
CA VAL A 312 10.04 -3.02 -9.80
C VAL A 312 9.25 -1.97 -10.57
N TYR A 313 8.04 -1.69 -10.10
CA TYR A 313 7.16 -0.67 -10.69
C TYR A 313 6.73 0.32 -9.62
N ILE A 314 6.62 1.60 -10.00
CA ILE A 314 6.13 2.67 -9.15
C ILE A 314 5.07 3.49 -9.87
N GLY A 315 4.09 3.95 -9.10
CA GLY A 315 3.06 4.86 -9.58
C GLY A 315 3.04 6.14 -8.78
N ALA A 316 3.11 7.26 -9.46
CA ALA A 316 3.09 8.59 -8.86
C ALA A 316 1.75 9.28 -9.11
N ARG A 317 1.31 10.01 -8.11
CA ARG A 317 0.06 10.75 -8.09
C ARG A 317 0.23 12.10 -8.81
N TYR A 318 -0.85 12.61 -9.35
CA TYR A 318 -1.10 13.89 -10.04
C TYR A 318 -0.79 13.94 -11.52
N ASP A 319 0.24 13.29 -12.03
CA ASP A 319 0.63 13.38 -13.43
C ASP A 319 0.45 12.05 -14.19
N GLY A 320 -0.17 11.04 -13.56
CA GLY A 320 -0.39 9.73 -14.16
C GLY A 320 0.90 8.99 -14.50
N GLU A 321 1.98 9.29 -13.77
CA GLU A 321 3.30 8.72 -14.02
C GLU A 321 3.41 7.29 -13.49
N VAL A 322 3.77 6.37 -14.35
CA VAL A 322 4.19 5.01 -14.00
C VAL A 322 5.59 4.80 -14.52
N PHE A 323 6.46 4.23 -13.71
CA PHE A 323 7.79 3.84 -14.12
C PHE A 323 8.04 2.38 -13.75
N GLY A 324 8.83 1.69 -14.58
CA GLY A 324 9.24 0.31 -14.35
C GLY A 324 10.69 0.07 -14.68
N THR A 325 11.29 -0.87 -13.97
CA THR A 325 12.60 -1.44 -14.26
C THR A 325 12.49 -2.95 -14.35
N GLN A 326 13.32 -3.57 -15.19
CA GLN A 326 13.45 -5.04 -15.33
C GLN A 326 14.88 -5.52 -15.07
N ASP A 327 15.77 -4.61 -14.66
CA ASP A 327 17.19 -4.88 -14.42
C ASP A 327 17.65 -4.48 -13.00
N GLY A 328 16.70 -4.31 -12.08
CA GLY A 328 16.99 -3.96 -10.68
C GLY A 328 17.27 -2.47 -10.46
N GLY A 329 16.87 -1.62 -11.41
CA GLY A 329 16.99 -0.18 -11.34
C GLY A 329 18.21 0.39 -12.07
N ASP A 330 18.89 -0.42 -12.90
CA ASP A 330 19.96 0.07 -13.77
C ASP A 330 19.39 0.94 -14.90
N THR A 331 18.22 0.59 -15.42
CA THR A 331 17.44 1.40 -16.35
C THR A 331 15.98 1.50 -15.90
N TRP A 332 15.32 2.61 -16.25
CA TRP A 332 13.90 2.85 -15.96
C TRP A 332 13.16 3.28 -17.20
N GLN A 333 12.00 2.69 -17.42
CA GLN A 333 11.09 3.04 -18.49
C GLN A 333 9.91 3.84 -17.92
N ALA A 334 9.65 5.00 -18.49
CA ALA A 334 8.41 5.73 -18.25
C ALA A 334 7.26 5.09 -19.03
N MET A 335 6.14 4.90 -18.37
CA MET A 335 4.93 4.28 -18.91
C MET A 335 3.72 5.15 -18.55
N PRO A 336 3.66 6.39 -19.04
CA PRO A 336 2.60 7.32 -18.65
C PRO A 336 1.23 6.75 -19.01
N LEU A 337 0.26 6.94 -18.11
CA LEU A 337 -1.13 6.66 -18.40
C LEU A 337 -1.67 7.65 -19.46
N PRO A 338 -2.76 7.31 -20.16
CA PRO A 338 -3.40 8.25 -21.11
C PRO A 338 -3.70 9.60 -20.46
N GLY A 339 -3.53 10.70 -21.20
CA GLY A 339 -3.44 12.08 -20.68
C GLY A 339 -4.58 12.63 -19.82
N GLU A 340 -5.69 11.91 -19.69
CA GLU A 340 -6.81 12.26 -18.82
C GLU A 340 -6.74 11.56 -17.46
N VAL A 341 -5.72 10.71 -17.22
CA VAL A 341 -5.57 9.88 -16.02
C VAL A 341 -4.48 10.46 -15.15
N GLN A 342 -4.82 10.93 -13.97
CA GLN A 342 -3.86 11.65 -13.11
C GLN A 342 -3.62 10.98 -11.75
N HIS A 343 -4.68 10.51 -11.08
CA HIS A 343 -4.58 10.14 -9.67
C HIS A 343 -4.39 8.64 -9.48
N ILE A 344 -3.15 8.20 -9.58
CA ILE A 344 -2.75 6.83 -9.26
C ILE A 344 -2.78 6.63 -7.73
N TYR A 345 -3.40 5.53 -7.30
CA TYR A 345 -3.44 5.10 -5.90
C TYR A 345 -2.70 3.79 -5.67
N SER A 346 -2.64 2.93 -6.68
CA SER A 346 -2.05 1.61 -6.55
C SER A 346 -1.40 1.17 -7.85
N VAL A 347 -0.28 0.46 -7.73
CA VAL A 347 0.36 -0.31 -8.80
C VAL A 347 0.50 -1.74 -8.32
N ALA A 348 0.23 -2.71 -9.20
CA ALA A 348 0.47 -4.13 -8.97
C ALA A 348 1.07 -4.78 -10.22
N CYS A 349 1.76 -5.90 -10.06
CA CYS A 349 2.31 -6.69 -11.16
C CYS A 349 2.19 -8.19 -10.87
N GLY A 350 2.03 -9.01 -11.94
CA GLY A 350 1.97 -10.45 -11.85
C GLY A 350 1.57 -11.15 -13.13
#